data_df3692f39e6b985e589a4f87a29f3605
#
_entry.id   df3692f39e6b985e589a4f87a29f3605
#
_cell.length_a   1.000
_cell.length_b   1.000
_cell.length_c   1.000
_cell.angle_alpha   90.00
_cell.angle_beta   90.00
_cell.angle_gamma   90.00
#
_symmetry.space_group_name_H-M   'P 1'
#
loop_
_entity.id
_entity.type
_entity.pdbx_description
1 polymer ?
#
loop_
_entity_poly.entity_id
_entity_poly.type
_entity_poly.pdbx_seq_one_letter_code
_entity_poly.pdbx_strand_id
1 'polypeptide(L)'
;MTAVTDRQKLQYIAARAADARVNVELETEGMTLNIGPQHPATHGTLRIVARLDGEQVIAAEPIAGYMHRGYEKIAEVRTYAQVTTLVNRIDWLGSFANEVPFILAAERLMEVEAPPRATWIRTLLFEMSRIANLILFLGDMGVQLGAITPVFFAFRDREYVLDQIERVTGGRFHPNFDRIGGLKDDLPKGWLEDTKRVMDKVRTFCDEIEDLLMGSEVFQERTRGIGVIPPDVAVQYGLSGANARASGIDWDLRRDACVGLAYPEVDWKVWTHPDGDSFARFWVRLQEVREATRIIDQLADGVPSGPVMAKVPRIIKVPAGEAWISTENPLGEMGYYVVSQGDLTPFRLKIRSASFNNVSITPWLLRGVYVPDIVTILASLYFILGDIDR
;
A
#
# COMPACT_ATOMS: atom_id res chain seq x y z
N MET A 1 -25.09 10.15 12.90
CA MET A 1 -25.72 9.57 11.69
C MET A 1 -25.98 10.72 10.75
N THR A 2 -25.01 11.07 9.92
CA THR A 2 -25.15 12.08 8.85
C THR A 2 -25.86 11.42 7.68
N ALA A 3 -26.94 12.01 7.22
CA ALA A 3 -27.72 11.50 6.10
C ALA A 3 -26.82 11.39 4.85
N VAL A 4 -26.78 10.21 4.25
CA VAL A 4 -26.22 9.99 2.92
C VAL A 4 -26.87 10.99 1.98
N THR A 5 -26.09 11.85 1.33
CA THR A 5 -26.62 12.90 0.46
C THR A 5 -27.37 12.28 -0.71
N ASP A 6 -28.38 12.97 -1.23
CA ASP A 6 -29.17 12.48 -2.38
C ASP A 6 -28.28 12.18 -3.60
N ARG A 7 -27.14 12.86 -3.73
CA ARG A 7 -26.12 12.60 -4.77
C ARG A 7 -25.46 11.21 -4.61
N GLN A 8 -25.19 10.76 -3.38
CA GLN A 8 -24.65 9.42 -3.10
C GLN A 8 -25.65 8.32 -3.44
N LYS A 9 -26.92 8.54 -3.09
CA LYS A 9 -28.03 7.62 -3.48
C LYS A 9 -28.19 7.55 -4.99
N LEU A 10 -28.07 8.69 -5.68
CA LEU A 10 -28.19 8.74 -7.14
C LEU A 10 -27.05 8.04 -7.86
N GLN A 11 -25.80 8.16 -7.37
CA GLN A 11 -24.65 7.43 -7.92
C GLN A 11 -24.77 5.92 -7.70
N TYR A 12 -25.17 5.49 -6.50
CA TYR A 12 -25.41 4.07 -6.17
C TYR A 12 -26.59 3.49 -6.99
N ILE A 13 -27.67 4.24 -7.15
CA ILE A 13 -28.83 3.86 -7.94
C ILE A 13 -28.46 3.84 -9.44
N ALA A 14 -27.67 4.81 -9.93
CA ALA A 14 -27.23 4.85 -11.33
C ALA A 14 -26.30 3.67 -11.66
N ALA A 15 -25.39 3.31 -10.78
CA ALA A 15 -24.51 2.14 -10.94
C ALA A 15 -25.35 0.83 -11.01
N ARG A 16 -26.34 0.66 -10.15
CA ARG A 16 -27.24 -0.51 -10.15
C ARG A 16 -28.29 -0.50 -11.29
N ALA A 17 -28.85 0.67 -11.63
CA ALA A 17 -29.81 0.79 -12.71
C ALA A 17 -29.19 0.56 -14.10
N ALA A 18 -27.88 0.75 -14.23
CA ALA A 18 -27.15 0.47 -15.47
C ALA A 18 -27.02 -1.03 -15.75
N ASP A 19 -27.08 -1.92 -14.73
CA ASP A 19 -27.16 -3.37 -14.92
C ASP A 19 -28.57 -3.85 -15.33
N ALA A 20 -29.60 -3.03 -15.11
CA ALA A 20 -31.00 -3.39 -15.33
C ALA A 20 -31.62 -2.77 -16.60
N ARG A 21 -30.91 -1.94 -17.36
CA ARG A 21 -31.47 -1.30 -18.55
C ARG A 21 -31.22 -2.09 -19.82
N VAL A 22 -32.27 -2.69 -20.29
CA VAL A 22 -32.52 -3.12 -21.66
C VAL A 22 -32.33 -1.95 -22.62
N ASN A 23 -31.57 -2.21 -23.70
CA ASN A 23 -31.34 -1.44 -24.91
C ASN A 23 -32.35 -0.33 -25.23
N VAL A 24 -31.93 0.91 -25.08
CA VAL A 24 -32.37 1.99 -25.95
C VAL A 24 -31.13 2.38 -26.76
N GLU A 25 -31.11 1.96 -28.03
CA GLU A 25 -30.15 2.43 -29.01
C GLU A 25 -30.40 3.93 -29.24
N LEU A 26 -29.74 4.76 -28.46
CA LEU A 26 -29.46 6.13 -28.90
C LEU A 26 -28.16 6.02 -29.70
N GLU A 27 -28.21 6.24 -31.00
CA GLU A 27 -27.05 6.44 -31.90
C GLU A 27 -26.31 7.74 -31.52
N THR A 28 -25.74 7.79 -30.34
CA THR A 28 -24.70 8.75 -30.01
C THR A 28 -23.38 8.04 -30.14
N GLU A 29 -22.54 8.47 -31.07
CA GLU A 29 -21.15 8.05 -31.17
C GLU A 29 -20.48 8.40 -29.83
N GLY A 30 -20.40 7.42 -28.91
CA GLY A 30 -19.79 7.61 -27.62
C GLY A 30 -18.33 7.96 -27.76
N MET A 31 -17.89 9.06 -27.13
CA MET A 31 -16.48 9.47 -27.13
C MET A 31 -15.65 8.46 -26.34
N THR A 32 -14.49 8.06 -26.90
CA THR A 32 -13.48 7.27 -26.17
C THR A 32 -12.36 8.18 -25.69
N LEU A 33 -12.17 8.23 -24.37
CA LEU A 33 -11.08 8.97 -23.72
C LEU A 33 -10.01 8.00 -23.23
N ASN A 34 -8.75 8.25 -23.59
CA ASN A 34 -7.60 7.53 -23.03
C ASN A 34 -6.94 8.40 -21.96
N ILE A 35 -6.90 7.90 -20.73
CA ILE A 35 -6.18 8.51 -19.60
C ILE A 35 -4.93 7.68 -19.37
N GLY A 36 -3.76 8.28 -19.58
CA GLY A 36 -2.48 7.55 -19.58
C GLY A 36 -2.15 6.86 -20.92
N PRO A 37 -1.03 6.08 -20.99
CA PRO A 37 -0.19 5.64 -19.87
C PRO A 37 0.58 6.75 -19.15
N GLN A 38 0.90 7.87 -19.78
CA GLN A 38 1.52 9.01 -19.10
C GLN A 38 0.46 10.04 -18.72
N HIS A 39 0.06 10.04 -17.46
CA HIS A 39 -0.87 11.01 -16.88
C HIS A 39 -0.63 11.09 -15.36
N PRO A 40 -0.66 12.26 -14.72
CA PRO A 40 -0.44 12.38 -13.27
C PRO A 40 -1.32 11.47 -12.43
N ALA A 41 -2.61 11.36 -12.75
CA ALA A 41 -3.57 10.53 -12.03
C ALA A 41 -3.40 9.01 -12.21
N THR A 42 -2.51 8.56 -13.09
CA THR A 42 -2.26 7.13 -13.34
C THR A 42 -1.02 6.60 -12.61
N HIS A 43 -0.43 7.41 -11.74
CA HIS A 43 0.72 7.08 -10.89
C HIS A 43 1.87 6.37 -11.64
N GLY A 44 2.11 6.77 -12.87
CA GLY A 44 3.17 6.24 -13.72
C GLY A 44 2.67 5.83 -15.10
N THR A 45 2.26 4.60 -15.30
CA THR A 45 1.99 4.03 -16.64
C THR A 45 0.70 3.20 -16.73
N LEU A 46 -0.28 3.41 -15.84
CA LEU A 46 -1.60 2.82 -16.01
C LEU A 46 -2.33 3.56 -17.15
N ARG A 47 -2.92 2.80 -18.06
CA ARG A 47 -3.82 3.36 -19.07
C ARG A 47 -5.25 3.00 -18.69
N ILE A 48 -6.14 3.99 -18.72
CA ILE A 48 -7.58 3.76 -18.57
C ILE A 48 -8.25 4.18 -19.88
N VAL A 49 -8.98 3.26 -20.47
CA VAL A 49 -9.83 3.51 -21.62
C VAL A 49 -11.24 3.74 -21.11
N ALA A 50 -11.69 4.99 -21.13
CA ALA A 50 -13.03 5.38 -20.72
C ALA A 50 -13.92 5.66 -21.93
N ARG A 51 -15.12 5.12 -21.94
CA ARG A 51 -16.18 5.50 -22.88
C ARG A 51 -17.11 6.49 -22.19
N LEU A 52 -17.39 7.58 -22.88
CA LEU A 52 -18.14 8.70 -22.36
C LEU A 52 -19.44 8.93 -23.11
N ASP A 53 -20.45 9.36 -22.37
CA ASP A 53 -21.65 10.01 -22.91
C ASP A 53 -21.65 11.45 -22.36
N GLY A 54 -21.32 12.41 -23.23
CA GLY A 54 -20.97 13.76 -22.81
C GLY A 54 -19.76 13.75 -21.86
N GLU A 55 -19.94 14.22 -20.62
CA GLU A 55 -18.90 14.22 -19.58
C GLU A 55 -19.03 13.04 -18.59
N GLN A 56 -19.99 12.15 -18.79
CA GLN A 56 -20.24 11.01 -17.92
C GLN A 56 -19.58 9.74 -18.44
N VAL A 57 -18.90 9.01 -17.56
CA VAL A 57 -18.28 7.72 -17.88
C VAL A 57 -19.33 6.62 -17.90
N ILE A 58 -19.53 5.98 -19.05
CA ILE A 58 -20.41 4.82 -19.19
C ILE A 58 -19.70 3.49 -18.99
N ALA A 59 -18.41 3.43 -19.31
CA ALA A 59 -17.57 2.27 -19.08
C ALA A 59 -16.10 2.69 -18.97
N ALA A 60 -15.32 1.99 -18.16
CA ALA A 60 -13.88 2.20 -18.04
C ALA A 60 -13.15 0.86 -17.95
N GLU A 61 -12.00 0.76 -18.60
CA GLU A 61 -11.15 -0.42 -18.60
C GLU A 61 -9.71 -0.03 -18.22
N PRO A 62 -9.17 -0.49 -17.07
CA PRO A 62 -7.77 -0.30 -16.73
C PRO A 62 -6.90 -1.29 -17.49
N ILE A 63 -5.86 -0.79 -18.17
CA ILE A 63 -4.88 -1.58 -18.91
C ILE A 63 -3.54 -1.44 -18.20
N ALA A 64 -3.09 -2.52 -17.57
CA ALA A 64 -1.80 -2.66 -16.92
C ALA A 64 -0.81 -3.41 -17.82
N GLY A 65 0.47 -3.46 -17.42
CA GLY A 65 1.50 -4.25 -18.10
C GLY A 65 2.65 -3.43 -18.68
N TYR A 66 2.57 -2.10 -18.71
CA TYR A 66 3.63 -1.25 -19.27
C TYR A 66 4.93 -1.27 -18.44
N MET A 67 4.85 -1.66 -17.16
CA MET A 67 6.02 -1.85 -16.27
C MET A 67 6.27 -3.32 -15.94
N HIS A 68 5.62 -4.27 -16.62
CA HIS A 68 5.82 -5.69 -16.36
C HIS A 68 7.26 -6.12 -16.68
N ARG A 69 7.94 -6.66 -15.66
CA ARG A 69 9.34 -7.10 -15.73
C ARG A 69 9.51 -8.61 -15.59
N GLY A 70 8.43 -9.34 -15.38
CA GLY A 70 8.45 -10.80 -15.21
C GLY A 70 9.12 -11.25 -13.91
N TYR A 71 8.95 -10.54 -12.79
CA TYR A 71 9.61 -10.84 -11.52
C TYR A 71 9.37 -12.28 -11.05
N GLU A 72 8.17 -12.81 -11.22
CA GLU A 72 7.86 -14.21 -10.88
C GLU A 72 8.74 -15.18 -11.68
N LYS A 73 8.96 -14.93 -12.98
CA LYS A 73 9.81 -15.78 -13.82
C LYS A 73 11.30 -15.59 -13.56
N ILE A 74 11.73 -14.36 -13.33
CA ILE A 74 13.13 -14.08 -12.99
C ILE A 74 13.50 -14.73 -11.64
N ALA A 75 12.59 -14.77 -10.69
CA ALA A 75 12.81 -15.40 -9.39
C ALA A 75 13.21 -16.89 -9.51
N GLU A 76 12.70 -17.62 -10.50
CA GLU A 76 13.01 -19.04 -10.72
C GLU A 76 14.48 -19.31 -11.07
N VAL A 77 15.21 -18.29 -11.55
CA VAL A 77 16.62 -18.38 -11.94
C VAL A 77 17.55 -17.55 -11.04
N ARG A 78 17.05 -17.06 -9.92
CA ARG A 78 17.79 -16.27 -8.93
C ARG A 78 17.79 -16.96 -7.59
N THR A 79 18.91 -16.87 -6.87
CA THR A 79 18.98 -17.38 -5.49
C THR A 79 18.02 -16.60 -4.58
N TYR A 80 17.56 -17.21 -3.49
CA TYR A 80 16.67 -16.56 -2.53
C TYR A 80 17.18 -15.18 -2.09
N ALA A 81 18.47 -15.04 -1.82
CA ALA A 81 19.08 -13.75 -1.48
C ALA A 81 19.01 -12.72 -2.63
N GLN A 82 19.10 -13.17 -3.89
CA GLN A 82 18.96 -12.28 -5.06
C GLN A 82 17.49 -11.91 -5.31
N VAL A 83 16.55 -12.80 -5.01
CA VAL A 83 15.11 -12.52 -5.14
C VAL A 83 14.68 -11.41 -4.18
N THR A 84 15.28 -11.29 -2.98
CA THR A 84 15.03 -10.16 -2.08
C THR A 84 15.22 -8.82 -2.79
N THR A 85 16.23 -8.71 -3.66
CA THR A 85 16.46 -7.50 -4.45
C THR A 85 15.35 -7.24 -5.50
N LEU A 86 14.72 -8.29 -6.02
CA LEU A 86 13.60 -8.16 -6.96
C LEU A 86 12.33 -7.69 -6.25
N VAL A 87 11.95 -8.38 -5.18
CA VAL A 87 10.72 -8.08 -4.45
C VAL A 87 10.72 -6.70 -3.80
N ASN A 88 11.88 -6.23 -3.36
CA ASN A 88 12.08 -4.88 -2.83
C ASN A 88 11.65 -3.76 -3.80
N ARG A 89 11.61 -4.02 -5.10
CA ARG A 89 11.30 -3.05 -6.15
C ARG A 89 9.87 -3.12 -6.68
N ILE A 90 9.04 -3.94 -6.10
CA ILE A 90 7.62 -4.10 -6.50
C ILE A 90 6.85 -2.84 -6.11
N ASP A 91 6.76 -2.53 -4.82
CA ASP A 91 6.35 -1.22 -4.32
C ASP A 91 7.60 -0.45 -3.91
N TRP A 92 8.07 0.43 -4.78
CA TRP A 92 9.31 1.18 -4.52
C TRP A 92 9.20 2.22 -3.41
N LEU A 93 7.99 2.65 -3.01
CA LEU A 93 7.81 3.59 -1.91
C LEU A 93 7.83 2.90 -0.54
N GLY A 94 7.31 1.68 -0.46
CA GLY A 94 7.30 0.84 0.73
C GLY A 94 8.27 -0.34 0.64
N SER A 95 9.45 -0.14 0.05
CA SER A 95 10.34 -1.19 -0.43
C SER A 95 10.77 -2.20 0.62
N PHE A 96 11.10 -1.78 1.85
CA PHE A 96 11.45 -2.70 2.94
C PHE A 96 10.27 -3.62 3.31
N ALA A 97 9.05 -3.09 3.30
CA ALA A 97 7.87 -3.88 3.62
C ALA A 97 7.66 -5.07 2.66
N ASN A 98 8.18 -4.99 1.42
CA ASN A 98 8.09 -6.09 0.46
C ASN A 98 9.13 -7.20 0.69
N GLU A 99 10.25 -6.88 1.35
CA GLU A 99 11.27 -7.88 1.68
C GLU A 99 10.74 -8.88 2.71
N VAL A 100 10.03 -8.36 3.72
CA VAL A 100 9.64 -9.10 4.91
C VAL A 100 8.82 -10.36 4.60
N PRO A 101 7.67 -10.32 3.89
CA PRO A 101 6.86 -11.52 3.68
C PRO A 101 7.57 -12.58 2.82
N PHE A 102 8.47 -12.18 1.91
CA PHE A 102 9.29 -13.12 1.14
C PHE A 102 10.32 -13.83 2.04
N ILE A 103 11.01 -13.08 2.89
CA ILE A 103 11.98 -13.65 3.85
C ILE A 103 11.28 -14.57 4.83
N LEU A 104 10.14 -14.18 5.39
CA LEU A 104 9.34 -15.01 6.29
C LEU A 104 8.86 -16.31 5.63
N ALA A 105 8.55 -16.29 4.32
CA ALA A 105 8.19 -17.51 3.60
C ALA A 105 9.38 -18.48 3.48
N ALA A 106 10.57 -17.96 3.23
CA ALA A 106 11.80 -18.75 3.20
C ALA A 106 12.19 -19.29 4.60
N GLU A 107 12.08 -18.45 5.64
CA GLU A 107 12.30 -18.83 7.04
C GLU A 107 11.36 -19.95 7.47
N ARG A 108 10.08 -19.86 7.10
CA ARG A 108 9.07 -20.91 7.39
C ARG A 108 9.43 -22.25 6.76
N LEU A 109 9.90 -22.26 5.50
CA LEU A 109 10.34 -23.48 4.82
C LEU A 109 11.62 -24.06 5.40
N MET A 110 12.49 -23.21 5.93
CA MET A 110 13.75 -23.62 6.56
C MET A 110 13.64 -23.95 8.04
N GLU A 111 12.44 -23.72 8.64
CA GLU A 111 12.22 -23.85 10.08
C GLU A 111 13.22 -23.00 10.90
N VAL A 112 13.53 -21.79 10.39
CA VAL A 112 14.44 -20.84 11.03
C VAL A 112 13.63 -19.70 11.64
N GLU A 113 13.87 -19.42 12.93
CA GLU A 113 13.29 -18.29 13.64
C GLU A 113 14.32 -17.17 13.76
N ALA A 114 13.94 -15.96 13.37
CA ALA A 114 14.75 -14.78 13.59
C ALA A 114 14.82 -14.44 15.11
N PRO A 115 15.96 -13.96 15.63
CA PRO A 115 16.05 -13.56 17.02
C PRO A 115 15.03 -12.45 17.37
N PRO A 116 14.54 -12.38 18.63
CA PRO A 116 13.56 -11.36 19.04
C PRO A 116 13.99 -9.93 18.69
N ARG A 117 15.26 -9.59 18.87
CA ARG A 117 15.80 -8.28 18.50
C ARG A 117 15.62 -7.99 17.01
N ALA A 118 15.86 -8.97 16.14
CA ALA A 118 15.66 -8.83 14.69
C ALA A 118 14.18 -8.63 14.35
N THR A 119 13.28 -9.38 14.97
CA THR A 119 11.83 -9.24 14.78
C THR A 119 11.33 -7.84 15.15
N TRP A 120 11.81 -7.28 16.25
CA TRP A 120 11.47 -5.92 16.67
C TRP A 120 11.98 -4.86 15.71
N ILE A 121 13.25 -4.96 15.27
CA ILE A 121 13.84 -4.03 14.30
C ILE A 121 13.14 -4.15 12.93
N ARG A 122 12.79 -5.38 12.49
CA ARG A 122 11.98 -5.60 11.29
C ARG A 122 10.65 -4.83 11.36
N THR A 123 9.93 -4.96 12.47
CA THR A 123 8.64 -4.29 12.67
C THR A 123 8.81 -2.77 12.67
N LEU A 124 9.86 -2.26 13.30
CA LEU A 124 10.18 -0.85 13.33
C LEU A 124 10.46 -0.30 11.92
N LEU A 125 11.32 -0.95 11.14
CA LEU A 125 11.61 -0.56 9.76
C LEU A 125 10.40 -0.76 8.83
N PHE A 126 9.56 -1.75 9.11
CA PHE A 126 8.31 -1.98 8.38
C PHE A 126 7.35 -0.81 8.54
N GLU A 127 7.14 -0.32 9.77
CA GLU A 127 6.30 0.86 10.03
C GLU A 127 6.93 2.16 9.53
N MET A 128 8.27 2.31 9.59
CA MET A 128 8.94 3.44 8.95
C MET A 128 8.75 3.44 7.43
N SER A 129 8.79 2.27 6.80
CA SER A 129 8.50 2.10 5.39
C SER A 129 7.04 2.46 5.05
N ARG A 130 6.08 2.11 5.94
CA ARG A 130 4.69 2.54 5.85
C ARG A 130 4.55 4.05 5.90
N ILE A 131 5.17 4.70 6.87
CA ILE A 131 5.16 6.17 6.99
C ILE A 131 5.75 6.81 5.74
N ALA A 132 6.93 6.38 5.28
CA ALA A 132 7.59 6.93 4.10
C ALA A 132 6.75 6.79 2.82
N ASN A 133 5.95 5.72 2.71
CA ASN A 133 5.01 5.51 1.61
C ASN A 133 3.78 6.44 1.75
N LEU A 134 3.10 6.42 2.89
CA LEU A 134 1.83 7.11 3.09
C LEU A 134 1.96 8.64 3.16
N ILE A 135 3.08 9.18 3.66
CA ILE A 135 3.36 10.63 3.62
C ILE A 135 3.26 11.16 2.19
N LEU A 136 3.82 10.42 1.22
CA LEU A 136 3.77 10.84 -0.18
C LEU A 136 2.33 10.85 -0.71
N PHE A 137 1.53 9.84 -0.38
CA PHE A 137 0.10 9.81 -0.73
C PHE A 137 -0.64 11.04 -0.19
N LEU A 138 -0.41 11.40 1.08
CA LEU A 138 -1.10 12.51 1.72
C LEU A 138 -0.80 13.85 1.00
N GLY A 139 0.44 14.03 0.53
CA GLY A 139 0.82 15.21 -0.25
C GLY A 139 0.29 15.17 -1.69
N ASP A 140 0.37 14.01 -2.35
CA ASP A 140 -0.04 13.82 -3.75
C ASP A 140 -1.54 14.03 -3.93
N MET A 141 -2.36 13.59 -3.00
CA MET A 141 -3.80 13.80 -3.05
C MET A 141 -4.16 15.30 -3.15
N GLY A 142 -3.39 16.17 -2.50
CA GLY A 142 -3.53 17.64 -2.66
C GLY A 142 -3.23 18.09 -4.09
N VAL A 143 -2.14 17.61 -4.68
CA VAL A 143 -1.75 17.95 -6.08
C VAL A 143 -2.82 17.53 -7.07
N GLN A 144 -3.36 16.33 -6.93
CA GLN A 144 -4.40 15.80 -7.80
C GLN A 144 -5.69 16.64 -7.76
N LEU A 145 -5.92 17.37 -6.67
CA LEU A 145 -7.05 18.28 -6.49
C LEU A 145 -6.68 19.76 -6.71
N GLY A 146 -5.46 20.04 -7.22
CA GLY A 146 -5.00 21.38 -7.57
C GLY A 146 -4.30 22.15 -6.45
N ALA A 147 -4.07 21.54 -5.27
CA ALA A 147 -3.33 22.12 -4.15
C ALA A 147 -1.88 21.62 -4.13
N ILE A 148 -0.93 22.40 -4.65
CA ILE A 148 0.46 21.96 -4.79
C ILE A 148 1.27 22.02 -3.47
N THR A 149 0.94 22.90 -2.54
CA THR A 149 1.72 23.11 -1.32
C THR A 149 1.88 21.85 -0.44
N PRO A 150 0.84 21.02 -0.23
CA PRO A 150 0.94 19.82 0.60
C PRO A 150 2.04 18.85 0.18
N VAL A 151 2.31 18.72 -1.12
CA VAL A 151 3.34 17.78 -1.60
C VAL A 151 4.76 18.23 -1.20
N PHE A 152 5.02 19.53 -1.12
CA PHE A 152 6.33 20.04 -0.67
C PHE A 152 6.56 19.73 0.82
N PHE A 153 5.51 19.81 1.64
CA PHE A 153 5.59 19.40 3.05
C PHE A 153 5.79 17.90 3.16
N ALA A 154 5.07 17.13 2.35
CA ALA A 154 5.23 15.69 2.30
C ALA A 154 6.68 15.27 1.94
N PHE A 155 7.29 15.87 0.94
CA PHE A 155 8.69 15.60 0.59
C PHE A 155 9.65 16.05 1.69
N ARG A 156 9.45 17.23 2.30
CA ARG A 156 10.28 17.72 3.42
C ARG A 156 10.32 16.70 4.57
N ASP A 157 9.17 16.23 5.02
CA ASP A 157 9.09 15.40 6.21
C ASP A 157 9.40 13.94 5.94
N ARG A 158 9.10 13.45 4.72
CA ARG A 158 9.54 12.15 4.26
C ARG A 158 11.06 11.99 4.28
N GLU A 159 11.81 13.03 3.97
CA GLU A 159 13.28 13.02 3.99
C GLU A 159 13.83 12.65 5.37
N TYR A 160 13.24 13.15 6.47
CA TYR A 160 13.66 12.77 7.81
C TYR A 160 13.50 11.26 8.08
N VAL A 161 12.44 10.65 7.56
CA VAL A 161 12.21 9.19 7.70
C VAL A 161 13.22 8.42 6.85
N LEU A 162 13.46 8.84 5.61
CA LEU A 162 14.43 8.22 4.73
C LEU A 162 15.86 8.31 5.27
N ASP A 163 16.24 9.42 5.90
CA ASP A 163 17.55 9.57 6.56
C ASP A 163 17.73 8.54 7.69
N GLN A 164 16.69 8.26 8.46
CA GLN A 164 16.77 7.22 9.49
C GLN A 164 16.90 5.82 8.87
N ILE A 165 16.16 5.51 7.81
CA ILE A 165 16.27 4.22 7.09
C ILE A 165 17.69 4.07 6.51
N GLU A 166 18.23 5.10 5.87
CA GLU A 166 19.58 5.10 5.30
C GLU A 166 20.67 4.86 6.34
N ARG A 167 20.56 5.47 7.50
CA ARG A 167 21.54 5.30 8.61
C ARG A 167 21.66 3.86 9.10
N VAL A 168 20.60 3.08 9.03
CA VAL A 168 20.59 1.66 9.44
C VAL A 168 20.98 0.76 8.29
N THR A 169 20.39 1.00 7.12
CA THR A 169 20.45 0.05 6.01
C THR A 169 21.50 0.36 4.96
N GLY A 170 21.95 1.61 4.90
CA GLY A 170 22.83 2.13 3.86
C GLY A 170 22.10 2.48 2.56
N GLY A 171 20.79 2.32 2.51
CA GLY A 171 19.97 2.61 1.33
C GLY A 171 18.77 3.49 1.70
N ARG A 172 18.60 4.62 0.99
CA ARG A 172 17.46 5.53 1.20
C ARG A 172 16.15 4.94 0.71
N PHE A 173 16.18 4.28 -0.44
CA PHE A 173 15.00 3.91 -1.21
C PHE A 173 14.78 2.41 -1.34
N HIS A 174 15.87 1.66 -1.51
CA HIS A 174 15.87 0.20 -1.65
C HIS A 174 16.86 -0.41 -0.67
N PRO A 175 16.49 -0.56 0.60
CA PRO A 175 17.42 -0.92 1.67
C PRO A 175 18.05 -2.30 1.49
N ASN A 176 17.28 -3.28 0.98
CA ASN A 176 17.75 -4.66 0.85
C ASN A 176 18.49 -5.13 2.11
N PHE A 177 17.81 -4.98 3.26
CA PHE A 177 18.42 -5.11 4.58
C PHE A 177 17.97 -6.36 5.34
N ASP A 178 16.75 -6.84 5.05
CA ASP A 178 16.24 -8.07 5.65
C ASP A 178 16.95 -9.31 5.09
N ARG A 179 17.15 -10.31 5.93
CA ARG A 179 17.85 -11.55 5.60
C ARG A 179 17.10 -12.75 6.16
N ILE A 180 17.25 -13.89 5.52
CA ILE A 180 16.75 -15.16 6.08
C ILE A 180 17.52 -15.42 7.38
N GLY A 181 16.77 -15.48 8.48
CA GLY A 181 17.26 -15.66 9.83
C GLY A 181 17.54 -14.35 10.59
N GLY A 182 17.19 -13.16 10.04
CA GLY A 182 17.37 -11.89 10.76
C GLY A 182 17.68 -10.70 9.87
N LEU A 183 18.64 -9.89 10.27
CA LEU A 183 19.02 -8.63 9.63
C LEU A 183 20.50 -8.61 9.24
N LYS A 184 20.84 -7.77 8.26
CA LYS A 184 22.20 -7.57 7.79
C LYS A 184 23.14 -7.03 8.88
N ASP A 185 22.69 -6.02 9.59
CA ASP A 185 23.44 -5.31 10.63
C ASP A 185 22.51 -4.91 11.79
N ASP A 186 23.08 -4.47 12.92
CA ASP A 186 22.36 -3.95 14.07
C ASP A 186 22.14 -2.42 13.96
N LEU A 187 21.34 -1.87 14.86
CA LEU A 187 21.05 -0.44 14.93
C LEU A 187 22.29 0.37 15.35
N PRO A 188 22.54 1.52 14.70
CA PRO A 188 23.57 2.45 15.14
C PRO A 188 23.27 3.02 16.53
N LYS A 189 24.33 3.36 17.26
CA LYS A 189 24.17 3.98 18.60
C LYS A 189 23.40 5.30 18.50
N GLY A 190 22.41 5.51 19.38
CA GLY A 190 21.58 6.70 19.46
C GLY A 190 20.49 6.79 18.37
N TRP A 191 20.36 5.76 17.52
CA TRP A 191 19.40 5.77 16.42
C TRP A 191 17.94 5.71 16.88
N LEU A 192 17.64 4.98 17.96
CA LEU A 192 16.28 4.87 18.49
C LEU A 192 15.77 6.23 19.02
N GLU A 193 16.60 6.96 19.75
CA GLU A 193 16.29 8.30 20.24
C GLU A 193 16.10 9.32 19.11
N ASP A 194 16.93 9.23 18.05
CA ASP A 194 16.78 10.07 16.87
C ASP A 194 15.49 9.74 16.13
N THR A 195 15.14 8.46 16.00
CA THR A 195 13.91 8.01 15.37
C THR A 195 12.67 8.56 16.10
N LYS A 196 12.63 8.54 17.42
CA LYS A 196 11.52 9.14 18.18
C LYS A 196 11.36 10.63 17.90
N ARG A 197 12.47 11.39 17.82
CA ARG A 197 12.44 12.81 17.40
C ARG A 197 11.91 13.02 15.99
N VAL A 198 12.18 12.09 15.09
CA VAL A 198 11.61 12.12 13.74
C VAL A 198 10.11 11.81 13.77
N MET A 199 9.66 10.90 14.65
CA MET A 199 8.21 10.64 14.80
C MET A 199 7.44 11.86 15.28
N ASP A 200 8.06 12.72 16.14
CA ASP A 200 7.44 14.01 16.53
C ASP A 200 7.22 14.92 15.31
N LYS A 201 8.19 14.99 14.38
CA LYS A 201 8.04 15.75 13.13
C LYS A 201 6.94 15.17 12.24
N VAL A 202 6.85 13.84 12.14
CA VAL A 202 5.78 13.17 11.37
C VAL A 202 4.41 13.48 11.96
N ARG A 203 4.26 13.53 13.28
CA ARG A 203 3.01 13.95 13.93
C ARG A 203 2.64 15.40 13.58
N THR A 204 3.61 16.31 13.64
CA THR A 204 3.41 17.70 13.23
C THR A 204 2.98 17.79 11.77
N PHE A 205 3.62 17.03 10.88
CA PHE A 205 3.21 16.95 9.47
C PHE A 205 1.75 16.46 9.32
N CYS A 206 1.34 15.45 10.09
CA CYS A 206 -0.04 14.97 10.04
C CYS A 206 -1.05 16.05 10.42
N ASP A 207 -0.72 16.87 11.42
CA ASP A 207 -1.57 17.99 11.84
C ASP A 207 -1.59 19.10 10.78
N GLU A 208 -0.43 19.47 10.20
CA GLU A 208 -0.34 20.43 9.08
C GLU A 208 -1.18 19.97 7.86
N ILE A 209 -1.12 18.70 7.49
CA ILE A 209 -1.86 18.14 6.34
C ILE A 209 -3.36 18.07 6.64
N GLU A 210 -3.75 17.72 7.86
CA GLU A 210 -5.17 17.71 8.25
C GLU A 210 -5.77 19.09 8.13
N ASP A 211 -5.10 20.11 8.66
CA ASP A 211 -5.55 21.51 8.58
C ASP A 211 -5.61 22.01 7.13
N LEU A 212 -4.57 21.72 6.33
CA LEU A 212 -4.47 22.23 4.96
C LEU A 212 -5.46 21.58 3.99
N LEU A 213 -5.68 20.27 4.10
CA LEU A 213 -6.52 19.54 3.16
C LEU A 213 -7.91 19.26 3.75
N MET A 214 -8.00 18.61 4.90
CA MET A 214 -9.32 18.24 5.45
C MET A 214 -10.09 19.45 5.97
N GLY A 215 -9.40 20.52 6.39
CA GLY A 215 -9.99 21.81 6.72
C GLY A 215 -10.48 22.61 5.49
N SER A 216 -10.07 22.23 4.28
CA SER A 216 -10.44 22.92 3.04
C SER A 216 -11.82 22.47 2.55
N GLU A 217 -12.73 23.44 2.34
CA GLU A 217 -14.06 23.18 1.75
C GLU A 217 -13.93 22.57 0.35
N VAL A 218 -13.00 23.03 -0.48
CA VAL A 218 -12.76 22.49 -1.83
C VAL A 218 -12.34 21.03 -1.77
N PHE A 219 -11.46 20.66 -0.84
CA PHE A 219 -11.04 19.27 -0.66
C PHE A 219 -12.22 18.39 -0.22
N GLN A 220 -13.05 18.87 0.70
CA GLN A 220 -14.21 18.13 1.18
C GLN A 220 -15.24 17.91 0.06
N GLU A 221 -15.58 18.96 -0.70
CA GLU A 221 -16.53 18.87 -1.82
C GLU A 221 -16.04 17.95 -2.95
N ARG A 222 -14.71 17.88 -3.17
CA ARG A 222 -14.09 17.06 -4.20
C ARG A 222 -13.85 15.61 -3.76
N THR A 223 -14.04 15.26 -2.48
CA THR A 223 -13.72 13.92 -1.95
C THR A 223 -14.89 13.24 -1.26
N ARG A 224 -15.78 14.01 -0.58
CA ARG A 224 -16.93 13.42 0.10
C ARG A 224 -17.99 12.97 -0.90
N GLY A 225 -18.43 11.73 -0.72
CA GLY A 225 -19.39 11.09 -1.61
C GLY A 225 -18.87 10.79 -3.01
N ILE A 226 -17.58 10.99 -3.28
CA ILE A 226 -16.95 10.67 -4.57
C ILE A 226 -16.27 9.32 -4.47
N GLY A 227 -16.58 8.41 -5.42
CA GLY A 227 -16.01 7.08 -5.49
C GLY A 227 -16.32 6.23 -4.27
N VAL A 228 -17.58 6.17 -3.86
CA VAL A 228 -18.05 5.38 -2.72
C VAL A 228 -17.97 3.90 -3.03
N ILE A 229 -17.34 3.12 -2.16
CA ILE A 229 -17.22 1.67 -2.24
C ILE A 229 -18.01 1.05 -1.08
N PRO A 230 -19.15 0.38 -1.35
CA PRO A 230 -19.89 -0.35 -0.31
C PRO A 230 -19.06 -1.54 0.22
N PRO A 231 -19.27 -1.96 1.48
CA PRO A 231 -18.51 -3.06 2.08
C PRO A 231 -18.62 -4.39 1.32
N ASP A 232 -19.80 -4.72 0.84
CA ASP A 232 -20.07 -5.93 0.06
C ASP A 232 -19.29 -5.95 -1.28
N VAL A 233 -19.22 -4.80 -1.95
CA VAL A 233 -18.45 -4.63 -3.19
C VAL A 233 -16.95 -4.70 -2.89
N ALA A 234 -16.48 -4.08 -1.79
CA ALA A 234 -15.09 -4.16 -1.39
C ALA A 234 -14.63 -5.63 -1.17
N VAL A 235 -15.49 -6.45 -0.54
CA VAL A 235 -15.23 -7.89 -0.35
C VAL A 235 -15.24 -8.64 -1.69
N GLN A 236 -16.21 -8.37 -2.58
CA GLN A 236 -16.31 -9.03 -3.88
C GLN A 236 -15.08 -8.82 -4.75
N TYR A 237 -14.49 -7.63 -4.71
CA TYR A 237 -13.26 -7.30 -5.45
C TYR A 237 -11.97 -7.66 -4.69
N GLY A 238 -12.07 -8.20 -3.48
CA GLY A 238 -10.91 -8.57 -2.66
C GLY A 238 -10.04 -7.38 -2.28
N LEU A 239 -10.65 -6.21 -2.03
CA LEU A 239 -9.93 -5.02 -1.59
C LEU A 239 -9.26 -5.28 -0.24
N SER A 240 -8.10 -4.70 -0.04
CA SER A 240 -7.33 -4.81 1.19
C SER A 240 -6.75 -3.47 1.62
N GLY A 241 -6.19 -3.42 2.81
CA GLY A 241 -5.57 -2.22 3.34
C GLY A 241 -6.57 -1.10 3.63
N ALA A 242 -6.08 0.12 3.54
CA ALA A 242 -6.88 1.32 3.78
C ALA A 242 -8.10 1.44 2.86
N ASN A 243 -8.08 0.84 1.66
CA ASN A 243 -9.24 0.84 0.77
C ASN A 243 -10.42 0.03 1.33
N ALA A 244 -10.14 -1.13 1.92
CA ALA A 244 -11.16 -1.95 2.60
C ALA A 244 -11.60 -1.29 3.92
N ARG A 245 -10.66 -0.78 4.71
CA ARG A 245 -10.95 -0.13 6.00
C ARG A 245 -11.74 1.17 5.84
N ALA A 246 -11.52 1.91 4.77
CA ALA A 246 -12.33 3.09 4.44
C ALA A 246 -13.79 2.75 4.08
N SER A 247 -14.09 1.48 3.76
CA SER A 247 -15.45 0.96 3.54
C SER A 247 -16.04 0.29 4.80
N GLY A 248 -15.46 0.51 5.97
CA GLY A 248 -15.95 -0.01 7.24
C GLY A 248 -15.54 -1.45 7.56
N ILE A 249 -14.66 -2.06 6.77
CA ILE A 249 -14.19 -3.44 7.01
C ILE A 249 -13.07 -3.40 8.07
N ASP A 250 -13.37 -3.91 9.26
CA ASP A 250 -12.40 -4.01 10.36
C ASP A 250 -11.52 -5.27 10.20
N TRP A 251 -10.56 -5.17 9.29
CA TRP A 251 -9.59 -6.23 9.02
C TRP A 251 -8.20 -5.66 8.75
N ASP A 252 -7.19 -6.20 9.44
CA ASP A 252 -5.78 -5.80 9.33
C ASP A 252 -4.88 -6.99 9.66
N LEU A 253 -4.02 -7.40 8.73
CA LEU A 253 -3.15 -8.56 8.90
C LEU A 253 -2.14 -8.40 10.04
N ARG A 254 -1.81 -7.19 10.45
CA ARG A 254 -0.95 -6.93 11.60
C ARG A 254 -1.58 -7.43 12.91
N ARG A 255 -2.92 -7.40 12.99
CA ARG A 255 -3.72 -7.88 14.13
C ARG A 255 -4.21 -9.31 13.91
N ASP A 256 -4.80 -9.57 12.74
CA ASP A 256 -5.64 -10.76 12.52
C ASP A 256 -4.84 -11.97 12.02
N ALA A 257 -3.65 -11.75 11.46
CA ALA A 257 -2.78 -12.80 10.94
C ALA A 257 -1.28 -12.41 11.01
N CYS A 258 -0.85 -11.80 12.10
CA CYS A 258 0.55 -11.38 12.27
C CYS A 258 1.49 -12.58 12.26
N VAL A 259 2.49 -12.55 11.38
CA VAL A 259 3.53 -13.56 11.28
C VAL A 259 4.90 -12.90 11.32
N GLY A 260 5.77 -13.33 12.22
CA GLY A 260 7.18 -12.95 12.27
C GLY A 260 7.47 -11.47 12.51
N LEU A 261 6.50 -10.71 13.05
CA LEU A 261 6.60 -9.30 13.41
C LEU A 261 6.12 -9.08 14.85
N ALA A 262 6.53 -8.00 15.48
CA ALA A 262 6.34 -7.74 16.91
C ALA A 262 5.04 -6.96 17.24
N TYR A 263 4.04 -6.95 16.36
CA TYR A 263 2.76 -6.27 16.64
C TYR A 263 2.01 -6.78 17.87
N PRO A 264 2.07 -8.06 18.23
CA PRO A 264 1.44 -8.54 19.47
C PRO A 264 2.04 -7.97 20.75
N GLU A 265 3.23 -7.38 20.69
CA GLU A 265 3.98 -6.84 21.83
C GLU A 265 3.70 -5.36 22.09
N VAL A 266 2.89 -4.70 21.23
CA VAL A 266 2.60 -3.26 21.30
C VAL A 266 1.11 -2.97 21.28
N ASP A 267 0.71 -1.87 21.91
CA ASP A 267 -0.67 -1.42 21.94
C ASP A 267 -0.97 -0.49 20.75
N TRP A 268 -1.90 -0.89 19.91
CA TRP A 268 -2.31 -0.14 18.74
C TRP A 268 -3.72 -0.53 18.29
N LYS A 269 -4.32 0.25 17.40
CA LYS A 269 -5.67 -0.01 16.90
C LYS A 269 -5.77 0.05 15.39
N VAL A 270 -6.73 -0.68 14.85
CA VAL A 270 -7.14 -0.60 13.44
C VAL A 270 -8.08 0.59 13.26
N TRP A 271 -7.79 1.40 12.24
CA TRP A 271 -8.62 2.55 11.90
C TRP A 271 -9.54 2.23 10.72
N THR A 272 -10.85 2.44 10.90
CA THR A 272 -11.88 2.22 9.88
C THR A 272 -12.75 3.47 9.72
N HIS A 273 -13.36 3.63 8.55
CA HIS A 273 -14.32 4.69 8.28
C HIS A 273 -15.52 4.11 7.50
N PRO A 274 -16.78 4.43 7.84
CA PRO A 274 -17.93 3.79 7.23
C PRO A 274 -18.34 4.33 5.86
N ASP A 275 -17.87 5.53 5.46
CA ASP A 275 -18.41 6.25 4.30
C ASP A 275 -17.98 5.66 2.95
N GLY A 276 -16.85 4.94 2.88
CA GLY A 276 -16.36 4.26 1.67
C GLY A 276 -15.90 5.18 0.54
N ASP A 277 -15.90 6.50 0.72
CA ASP A 277 -15.59 7.49 -0.30
C ASP A 277 -14.10 7.87 -0.34
N SER A 278 -13.73 8.79 -1.23
CA SER A 278 -12.36 9.27 -1.37
C SER A 278 -11.85 9.99 -0.12
N PHE A 279 -12.74 10.70 0.61
CA PHE A 279 -12.41 11.33 1.87
C PHE A 279 -12.08 10.29 2.95
N ALA A 280 -12.90 9.24 3.06
CA ALA A 280 -12.67 8.14 4.01
C ALA A 280 -11.31 7.45 3.75
N ARG A 281 -10.97 7.21 2.48
CA ARG A 281 -9.67 6.62 2.10
C ARG A 281 -8.48 7.51 2.46
N PHE A 282 -8.63 8.82 2.35
CA PHE A 282 -7.62 9.79 2.80
C PHE A 282 -7.51 9.80 4.33
N TRP A 283 -8.64 9.90 5.03
CA TRP A 283 -8.69 9.96 6.48
C TRP A 283 -8.08 8.70 7.13
N VAL A 284 -8.44 7.51 6.65
CA VAL A 284 -7.90 6.24 7.19
C VAL A 284 -6.37 6.24 7.09
N ARG A 285 -5.80 6.62 5.94
CA ARG A 285 -4.33 6.63 5.77
C ARG A 285 -3.64 7.67 6.63
N LEU A 286 -4.26 8.83 6.86
CA LEU A 286 -3.75 9.82 7.80
C LEU A 286 -3.70 9.25 9.24
N GLN A 287 -4.76 8.56 9.66
CA GLN A 287 -4.78 7.90 10.97
C GLN A 287 -3.77 6.76 11.06
N GLU A 288 -3.56 6.01 9.97
CA GLU A 288 -2.53 4.96 9.93
C GLU A 288 -1.11 5.51 10.08
N VAL A 289 -0.80 6.68 9.51
CA VAL A 289 0.49 7.34 9.74
C VAL A 289 0.66 7.72 11.21
N ARG A 290 -0.37 8.31 11.82
CA ARG A 290 -0.36 8.62 13.27
C ARG A 290 -0.18 7.37 14.13
N GLU A 291 -0.90 6.30 13.81
CA GLU A 291 -0.79 5.04 14.55
C GLU A 291 0.59 4.40 14.37
N ALA A 292 1.16 4.45 13.16
CA ALA A 292 2.51 3.96 12.90
C ALA A 292 3.56 4.69 13.76
N THR A 293 3.41 6.01 14.00
CA THR A 293 4.32 6.73 14.92
C THR A 293 4.19 6.25 16.36
N ARG A 294 2.99 5.89 16.81
CA ARG A 294 2.77 5.33 18.17
C ARG A 294 3.38 3.94 18.32
N ILE A 295 3.23 3.10 17.27
CA ILE A 295 3.84 1.77 17.21
C ILE A 295 5.37 1.89 17.28
N ILE A 296 5.96 2.79 16.48
CA ILE A 296 7.41 3.02 16.44
C ILE A 296 7.94 3.49 17.80
N ASP A 297 7.26 4.40 18.50
CA ASP A 297 7.69 4.86 19.83
C ASP A 297 7.75 3.69 20.82
N GLN A 298 6.71 2.85 20.87
CA GLN A 298 6.66 1.69 21.76
C GLN A 298 7.75 0.65 21.40
N LEU A 299 7.91 0.39 20.10
CA LEU A 299 8.98 -0.51 19.65
C LEU A 299 10.36 0.04 20.02
N ALA A 300 10.60 1.35 19.84
CA ALA A 300 11.87 1.97 20.18
C ALA A 300 12.22 1.88 21.68
N ASP A 301 11.20 1.96 22.55
CA ASP A 301 11.37 1.81 24.00
C ASP A 301 11.58 0.35 24.43
N GLY A 302 11.08 -0.62 23.67
CA GLY A 302 11.06 -2.03 24.04
C GLY A 302 12.07 -2.93 23.32
N VAL A 303 12.91 -2.41 22.43
CA VAL A 303 13.86 -3.26 21.63
C VAL A 303 14.69 -4.16 22.55
N PRO A 304 14.54 -5.50 22.47
CA PRO A 304 15.29 -6.41 23.33
C PRO A 304 16.77 -6.42 22.96
N SER A 305 17.63 -6.72 23.94
CA SER A 305 19.04 -6.99 23.71
C SER A 305 19.24 -8.38 23.07
N GLY A 306 20.32 -8.56 22.34
CA GLY A 306 20.65 -9.87 21.75
C GLY A 306 21.16 -9.78 20.32
N PRO A 307 21.36 -10.92 19.65
CA PRO A 307 21.80 -10.96 18.27
C PRO A 307 20.68 -10.50 17.30
N VAL A 308 21.05 -10.02 16.13
CA VAL A 308 20.15 -9.65 15.04
C VAL A 308 20.09 -10.70 13.94
N MET A 309 20.85 -11.79 14.08
CA MET A 309 20.92 -12.86 13.08
C MET A 309 20.98 -14.23 13.77
N ALA A 310 20.14 -15.15 13.33
CA ALA A 310 20.19 -16.56 13.71
C ALA A 310 21.38 -17.28 13.03
N LYS A 311 21.70 -18.45 13.53
CA LYS A 311 22.70 -19.31 12.88
C LYS A 311 22.11 -19.96 11.63
N VAL A 312 22.43 -19.43 10.47
CA VAL A 312 21.99 -19.97 9.16
C VAL A 312 23.19 -20.40 8.33
N PRO A 313 23.05 -21.40 7.43
CA PRO A 313 24.10 -21.78 6.52
C PRO A 313 24.52 -20.61 5.63
N ARG A 314 25.82 -20.51 5.32
CA ARG A 314 26.34 -19.48 4.38
C ARG A 314 25.72 -19.60 2.98
N ILE A 315 25.43 -20.81 2.56
CA ILE A 315 24.75 -21.11 1.30
C ILE A 315 23.32 -21.51 1.65
N ILE A 316 22.37 -20.67 1.26
CA ILE A 316 20.96 -20.88 1.54
C ILE A 316 20.39 -21.85 0.51
N LYS A 317 20.03 -23.05 0.97
CA LYS A 317 19.21 -24.02 0.25
C LYS A 317 17.92 -24.18 1.04
N VAL A 318 16.81 -23.77 0.45
CA VAL A 318 15.52 -23.87 1.10
C VAL A 318 14.98 -25.30 0.87
N PRO A 319 14.60 -26.06 1.91
CA PRO A 319 14.06 -27.41 1.77
C PRO A 319 12.88 -27.48 0.80
N ALA A 320 12.64 -28.67 0.24
CA ALA A 320 11.49 -28.89 -0.62
C ALA A 320 10.20 -28.72 0.18
N GLY A 321 9.28 -27.96 -0.39
CA GLY A 321 7.99 -27.62 0.25
C GLY A 321 7.39 -26.38 -0.36
N GLU A 322 6.28 -25.93 0.22
CA GLU A 322 5.58 -24.73 -0.19
C GLU A 322 5.12 -23.92 1.02
N ALA A 323 5.16 -22.59 0.89
CA ALA A 323 4.72 -21.67 1.92
C ALA A 323 3.98 -20.48 1.31
N TRP A 324 2.89 -20.09 1.97
CA TRP A 324 2.20 -18.83 1.76
C TRP A 324 2.39 -17.94 2.97
N ILE A 325 2.89 -16.72 2.75
CA ILE A 325 2.97 -15.67 3.76
C ILE A 325 2.43 -14.37 3.16
N SER A 326 1.59 -13.68 3.91
CA SER A 326 1.14 -12.34 3.58
C SER A 326 1.30 -11.39 4.78
N THR A 327 1.49 -10.11 4.48
CA THR A 327 1.63 -9.02 5.46
C THR A 327 0.80 -7.82 5.04
N GLU A 328 0.46 -6.97 6.00
CA GLU A 328 -0.24 -5.71 5.76
C GLU A 328 0.77 -4.63 5.33
N ASN A 329 1.08 -4.59 4.03
CA ASN A 329 1.97 -3.58 3.46
C ASN A 329 1.25 -2.20 3.38
N PRO A 330 1.96 -1.11 3.11
CA PRO A 330 1.35 0.23 3.04
C PRO A 330 0.14 0.34 2.10
N LEU A 331 0.14 -0.43 1.01
CA LEU A 331 -0.93 -0.44 0.00
C LEU A 331 -2.04 -1.46 0.28
N GLY A 332 -1.84 -2.34 1.27
CA GLY A 332 -2.72 -3.45 1.64
C GLY A 332 -2.00 -4.78 1.69
N GLU A 333 -2.73 -5.89 1.57
CA GLU A 333 -2.17 -7.23 1.66
C GLU A 333 -1.19 -7.54 0.52
N MET A 334 0.08 -7.74 0.88
CA MET A 334 1.13 -8.26 0.02
C MET A 334 1.45 -9.69 0.41
N GLY A 335 1.41 -10.61 -0.54
CA GLY A 335 1.63 -12.02 -0.25
C GLY A 335 2.55 -12.73 -1.24
N TYR A 336 3.32 -13.68 -0.73
CA TYR A 336 4.19 -14.52 -1.54
C TYR A 336 3.86 -16.01 -1.30
N TYR A 337 3.58 -16.71 -2.39
CA TYR A 337 3.52 -18.16 -2.40
C TYR A 337 4.82 -18.69 -3.03
N VAL A 338 5.60 -19.37 -2.23
CA VAL A 338 6.93 -19.87 -2.58
C VAL A 338 6.89 -21.38 -2.63
N VAL A 339 7.32 -21.95 -3.76
CA VAL A 339 7.54 -23.38 -3.91
C VAL A 339 9.04 -23.64 -4.04
N SER A 340 9.57 -24.54 -3.23
CA SER A 340 10.97 -24.98 -3.26
C SER A 340 11.08 -26.48 -3.57
N GLN A 341 12.11 -26.87 -4.31
CA GLN A 341 12.49 -28.27 -4.55
C GLN A 341 13.77 -28.69 -3.84
N GLY A 342 14.25 -27.87 -2.88
CA GLY A 342 15.49 -28.14 -2.14
C GLY A 342 16.73 -27.51 -2.77
N ASP A 343 16.53 -26.55 -3.68
CA ASP A 343 17.59 -25.91 -4.42
C ASP A 343 17.95 -24.49 -3.88
N LEU A 344 18.94 -23.87 -4.52
CA LEU A 344 19.37 -22.50 -4.23
C LEU A 344 18.39 -21.44 -4.72
N THR A 345 17.51 -21.80 -5.66
CA THR A 345 16.54 -20.93 -6.31
C THR A 345 15.12 -21.41 -6.01
N PRO A 346 14.13 -20.52 -5.92
CA PRO A 346 12.74 -20.95 -5.88
C PRO A 346 12.36 -21.70 -7.16
N PHE A 347 11.62 -22.79 -7.03
CA PHE A 347 11.00 -23.46 -8.18
C PHE A 347 9.87 -22.60 -8.77
N ARG A 348 9.09 -21.98 -7.88
CA ARG A 348 8.01 -21.05 -8.26
C ARG A 348 7.86 -19.97 -7.21
N LEU A 349 7.70 -18.75 -7.66
CA LEU A 349 7.25 -17.61 -6.86
C LEU A 349 5.95 -17.08 -7.46
N LYS A 350 4.88 -16.98 -6.65
CA LYS A 350 3.66 -16.26 -7.00
C LYS A 350 3.53 -15.06 -6.07
N ILE A 351 3.24 -13.90 -6.66
CA ILE A 351 3.12 -12.63 -5.96
C ILE A 351 1.66 -12.20 -5.96
N ARG A 352 1.06 -12.06 -4.78
CA ARG A 352 -0.20 -11.34 -4.59
C ARG A 352 0.10 -9.88 -4.31
N SER A 353 -0.25 -9.03 -5.24
CA SER A 353 -0.06 -7.60 -5.13
C SER A 353 -1.29 -6.93 -4.52
N ALA A 354 -1.09 -6.00 -3.60
CA ALA A 354 -2.17 -5.20 -3.04
C ALA A 354 -2.79 -4.28 -4.10
N SER A 355 -1.96 -3.56 -4.85
CA SER A 355 -2.42 -2.58 -5.86
C SER A 355 -3.17 -3.24 -7.01
N PHE A 356 -2.74 -4.43 -7.47
CA PHE A 356 -3.44 -5.13 -8.55
C PHE A 356 -4.88 -5.47 -8.17
N ASN A 357 -5.09 -5.99 -6.97
CA ASN A 357 -6.42 -6.27 -6.46
C ASN A 357 -7.23 -4.98 -6.26
N ASN A 358 -6.62 -3.95 -5.67
CA ASN A 358 -7.32 -2.69 -5.40
C ASN A 358 -7.70 -1.93 -6.68
N VAL A 359 -6.90 -2.01 -7.76
CA VAL A 359 -7.22 -1.34 -9.03
C VAL A 359 -8.29 -2.09 -9.85
N SER A 360 -8.49 -3.38 -9.56
CA SER A 360 -9.48 -4.20 -10.28
C SER A 360 -10.92 -3.69 -10.16
N ILE A 361 -11.23 -2.91 -9.12
CA ILE A 361 -12.53 -2.27 -8.92
C ILE A 361 -12.80 -1.09 -9.87
N THR A 362 -11.77 -0.58 -10.54
CA THR A 362 -11.85 0.65 -11.37
C THR A 362 -13.00 0.63 -12.38
N PRO A 363 -13.28 -0.47 -13.13
CA PRO A 363 -14.41 -0.51 -14.07
C PRO A 363 -15.76 -0.28 -13.40
N TRP A 364 -15.93 -0.81 -12.19
CA TRP A 364 -17.15 -0.62 -11.42
C TRP A 364 -17.23 0.80 -10.83
N LEU A 365 -16.12 1.27 -10.26
CA LEU A 365 -16.05 2.52 -9.49
C LEU A 365 -16.14 3.78 -10.36
N LEU A 366 -15.65 3.72 -11.59
CA LEU A 366 -15.69 4.84 -12.53
C LEU A 366 -17.00 4.93 -13.33
N ARG A 367 -17.86 3.92 -13.28
CA ARG A 367 -19.11 3.93 -14.03
C ARG A 367 -20.07 4.96 -13.46
N GLY A 368 -20.58 5.84 -14.30
CA GLY A 368 -21.57 6.87 -13.92
C GLY A 368 -20.98 8.12 -13.27
N VAL A 369 -19.62 8.21 -13.15
CA VAL A 369 -18.96 9.40 -12.62
C VAL A 369 -18.68 10.43 -13.72
N TYR A 370 -18.45 11.68 -13.35
CA TYR A 370 -17.98 12.70 -14.28
C TYR A 370 -16.46 12.63 -14.48
N VAL A 371 -15.99 13.03 -15.65
CA VAL A 371 -14.56 13.02 -16.00
C VAL A 371 -13.65 13.65 -14.95
N PRO A 372 -13.98 14.83 -14.36
CA PRO A 372 -13.15 15.44 -13.30
C PRO A 372 -13.03 14.58 -12.03
N ASP A 373 -13.99 13.72 -11.73
CA ASP A 373 -13.99 12.88 -10.54
C ASP A 373 -13.08 11.64 -10.70
N ILE A 374 -12.75 11.25 -11.94
CA ILE A 374 -11.84 10.15 -12.23
C ILE A 374 -10.50 10.35 -11.52
N VAL A 375 -9.95 11.56 -11.59
CA VAL A 375 -8.66 11.91 -10.97
C VAL A 375 -8.72 11.73 -9.45
N THR A 376 -9.76 12.23 -8.81
CA THR A 376 -9.99 12.10 -7.36
C THR A 376 -10.09 10.64 -6.94
N ILE A 377 -10.86 9.85 -7.68
CA ILE A 377 -11.08 8.43 -7.40
C ILE A 377 -9.78 7.66 -7.50
N LEU A 378 -9.05 7.81 -8.62
CA LEU A 378 -7.80 7.10 -8.84
C LEU A 378 -6.73 7.49 -7.80
N ALA A 379 -6.58 8.78 -7.53
CA ALA A 379 -5.67 9.27 -6.50
C ALA A 379 -5.98 8.65 -5.14
N SER A 380 -7.27 8.59 -4.76
CA SER A 380 -7.70 8.06 -3.47
C SER A 380 -7.53 6.55 -3.32
N LEU A 381 -7.61 5.76 -4.42
CA LEU A 381 -7.31 4.33 -4.40
C LEU A 381 -5.86 4.06 -4.04
N TYR A 382 -4.98 4.94 -4.43
CA TYR A 382 -3.54 4.89 -4.18
C TYR A 382 -2.91 3.52 -4.49
N PHE A 383 -2.43 3.39 -5.69
CA PHE A 383 -1.77 2.20 -6.20
C PHE A 383 -0.39 2.54 -6.77
N ILE A 384 0.50 1.57 -6.81
CA ILE A 384 1.84 1.69 -7.39
C ILE A 384 1.94 0.75 -8.61
N LEU A 385 2.37 1.28 -9.75
CA LEU A 385 2.40 0.50 -11.01
C LEU A 385 3.36 -0.68 -10.94
N GLY A 386 4.50 -0.53 -10.28
CA GLY A 386 5.41 -1.64 -10.07
C GLY A 386 4.78 -2.78 -9.26
N ASP A 387 3.88 -2.46 -8.32
CA ASP A 387 3.10 -3.45 -7.57
C ASP A 387 1.98 -4.08 -8.42
N ILE A 388 1.36 -3.32 -9.33
CA ILE A 388 0.37 -3.86 -10.26
C ILE A 388 1.02 -4.81 -11.26
N ASP A 389 2.10 -4.38 -11.91
CA ASP A 389 2.70 -5.05 -13.07
C ASP A 389 3.71 -6.14 -12.69
N ARG A 390 4.38 -6.04 -11.51
CA ARG A 390 5.40 -6.95 -10.93
C ARG A 390 6.31 -7.71 -11.92
#